data_59b0b0f36cbe440c30c3dca16df36084
#
_entry.id   59b0b0f36cbe440c30c3dca16df36084
#
_cell.length_a   1.000
_cell.length_b   1.000
_cell.length_c   1.000
_cell.angle_alpha   90.00
_cell.angle_beta   90.00
_cell.angle_gamma   90.00
#
_symmetry.space_group_name_H-M   'P 1'
#
loop_
_entity.id
_entity.type
_entity.pdbx_description
1 polymer ?
#
loop_
_entity_poly.entity_id
_entity_poly.type
_entity_poly.pdbx_seq_one_letter_code
_entity_poly.pdbx_strand_id
1 'polypeptide(L)'
;MRLQLAVDLYDLDLSLTPSFVSSVYERKAKGEWVKVAGYLSGKLMIKQLKPSKLLIKCLTDQPKLVKKLVEYELGLWHEPFEHGLDKLPRSVRSVLVKLASAYPGLRLPISYRDQFYIFVAVVLSRRANYDRWVLKWCKRIWRLYDGRLEALINADRSELTRIGSSYQVMLLPTLLKGLLEAVRCLGGLSSFLKLDPNLARALLIKRCKGIGPKLSDSFVLSVFKAPHIIPCDVHLVTVASRMGLIGEAKVKLPSKPLCSKYVCSEKASSLTRLPVCPRTSSCVRSRLQRMVGELGGWLQTITYLHGRSYCRTLRPKCNVCPMREDCKGRP
;
A
#
# COMPACT_ATOMS: atom_id res chain seq x y z
N MET A 1 11.21 -25.44 9.18
CA MET A 1 9.82 -25.95 9.16
C MET A 1 9.20 -25.87 7.76
N ARG A 2 8.16 -26.66 7.50
CA ARG A 2 7.33 -26.63 6.28
C ARG A 2 5.86 -26.59 6.69
N LEU A 3 5.11 -25.61 6.18
CA LEU A 3 3.70 -25.40 6.50
C LEU A 3 2.91 -25.28 5.20
N GLN A 4 1.73 -25.92 5.15
CA GLN A 4 0.76 -25.71 4.07
C GLN A 4 -0.42 -24.93 4.63
N LEU A 5 -0.84 -23.89 3.91
CA LEU A 5 -2.03 -23.12 4.24
C LEU A 5 -3.09 -23.32 3.15
N ALA A 6 -4.29 -23.68 3.57
CA ALA A 6 -5.48 -23.54 2.75
C ALA A 6 -5.89 -22.07 2.74
N VAL A 7 -6.26 -21.56 1.59
CA VAL A 7 -6.68 -20.16 1.40
C VAL A 7 -7.90 -20.14 0.48
N ASP A 8 -8.79 -19.20 0.73
CA ASP A 8 -9.93 -18.97 -0.17
C ASP A 8 -9.54 -17.94 -1.21
N LEU A 9 -9.86 -18.17 -2.46
CA LEU A 9 -9.61 -17.33 -3.63
C LEU A 9 -8.39 -16.40 -3.47
N TYR A 10 -7.20 -16.83 -3.93
CA TYR A 10 -5.95 -16.11 -3.69
C TYR A 10 -5.01 -16.17 -4.89
N ASP A 11 -4.39 -15.05 -5.22
CA ASP A 11 -3.26 -14.97 -6.17
C ASP A 11 -2.07 -14.26 -5.50
N LEU A 12 -0.98 -15.01 -5.31
CA LEU A 12 0.23 -14.55 -4.62
C LEU A 12 0.95 -13.44 -5.40
N ASP A 13 1.09 -13.63 -6.71
CA ASP A 13 1.77 -12.64 -7.56
C ASP A 13 0.95 -11.36 -7.67
N LEU A 14 -0.37 -11.49 -7.83
CA LEU A 14 -1.28 -10.37 -7.94
C LEU A 14 -1.33 -9.55 -6.64
N SER A 15 -1.25 -10.21 -5.48
CA SER A 15 -1.29 -9.55 -4.17
C SER A 15 0.04 -8.89 -3.80
N LEU A 16 1.18 -9.57 -4.02
CA LEU A 16 2.48 -9.02 -3.65
C LEU A 16 2.99 -7.95 -4.62
N THR A 17 2.86 -8.14 -5.94
CA THR A 17 3.47 -7.24 -6.94
C THR A 17 3.10 -5.77 -6.75
N PRO A 18 1.84 -5.35 -6.50
CA PRO A 18 1.47 -3.96 -6.31
C PRO A 18 1.77 -3.43 -4.90
N SER A 19 2.07 -4.31 -3.95
CA SER A 19 2.26 -3.98 -2.55
C SER A 19 3.68 -3.51 -2.24
N PHE A 20 3.83 -2.55 -1.32
CA PHE A 20 5.13 -2.16 -0.78
C PHE A 20 5.81 -3.27 0.02
N VAL A 21 5.06 -4.27 0.48
CA VAL A 21 5.61 -5.48 1.12
C VAL A 21 6.53 -6.25 0.16
N SER A 22 6.29 -6.19 -1.15
CA SER A 22 7.17 -6.81 -2.15
C SER A 22 8.61 -6.27 -2.13
N SER A 23 8.85 -5.08 -1.57
CA SER A 23 10.21 -4.52 -1.47
C SER A 23 11.17 -5.35 -0.60
N VAL A 24 10.63 -6.13 0.35
CA VAL A 24 11.41 -7.03 1.21
C VAL A 24 11.40 -8.48 0.71
N TYR A 25 10.82 -8.72 -0.47
CA TYR A 25 10.79 -10.01 -1.14
C TYR A 25 11.45 -9.97 -2.51
N GLU A 26 11.84 -11.14 -3.02
CA GLU A 26 12.27 -11.34 -4.39
C GLU A 26 11.46 -12.47 -5.03
N ARG A 27 10.88 -12.20 -6.19
CA ARG A 27 10.19 -13.21 -7.00
C ARG A 27 11.22 -14.09 -7.70
N LYS A 28 11.22 -15.39 -7.41
CA LYS A 28 12.13 -16.38 -8.02
C LYS A 28 11.51 -17.03 -9.26
N ALA A 29 10.19 -17.27 -9.22
CA ALA A 29 9.40 -17.80 -10.33
C ALA A 29 7.95 -17.31 -10.19
N LYS A 30 7.09 -17.67 -11.15
CA LYS A 30 5.65 -17.44 -11.04
C LYS A 30 5.11 -18.14 -9.78
N GLY A 31 4.47 -17.36 -8.90
CA GLY A 31 3.93 -17.87 -7.65
C GLY A 31 4.98 -18.31 -6.63
N GLU A 32 6.26 -17.89 -6.76
CA GLU A 32 7.33 -18.23 -5.80
C GLU A 32 8.14 -17.00 -5.39
N TRP A 33 8.14 -16.71 -4.08
CA TRP A 33 8.76 -15.53 -3.49
C TRP A 33 9.64 -15.89 -2.30
N VAL A 34 10.78 -15.23 -2.17
CA VAL A 34 11.74 -15.40 -1.06
C VAL A 34 11.93 -14.06 -0.37
N LYS A 35 11.89 -14.06 0.95
CA LYS A 35 12.14 -12.85 1.74
C LYS A 35 13.63 -12.54 1.74
N VAL A 36 14.00 -11.34 1.30
CA VAL A 36 15.40 -10.91 1.07
C VAL A 36 15.84 -9.77 1.98
N ALA A 37 14.93 -9.22 2.78
CA ALA A 37 15.23 -8.17 3.74
C ALA A 37 14.23 -8.20 4.92
N GLY A 38 14.60 -7.55 6.03
CA GLY A 38 13.78 -7.44 7.21
C GLY A 38 13.69 -8.73 8.02
N TYR A 39 12.61 -8.84 8.80
CA TYR A 39 12.42 -9.98 9.70
C TYR A 39 12.27 -11.30 8.93
N LEU A 40 13.04 -12.32 9.28
CA LEU A 40 13.19 -13.60 8.57
C LEU A 40 13.81 -13.48 7.15
N SER A 41 14.61 -12.45 6.89
CA SER A 41 15.40 -12.33 5.65
C SER A 41 16.25 -13.59 5.41
N GLY A 42 16.25 -14.09 4.17
CA GLY A 42 16.95 -15.32 3.77
C GLY A 42 16.38 -16.62 4.33
N LYS A 43 15.40 -16.57 5.22
CA LYS A 43 14.86 -17.74 5.93
C LYS A 43 13.45 -18.13 5.50
N LEU A 44 12.71 -17.27 4.79
CA LEU A 44 11.32 -17.47 4.45
C LEU A 44 11.14 -17.57 2.93
N MET A 45 10.52 -18.65 2.48
CA MET A 45 10.08 -18.86 1.09
C MET A 45 8.59 -19.19 1.08
N ILE A 46 7.88 -18.59 0.13
CA ILE A 46 6.44 -18.78 -0.08
C ILE A 46 6.23 -19.21 -1.53
N LYS A 47 5.43 -20.28 -1.71
CA LYS A 47 5.08 -20.79 -3.03
C LYS A 47 3.59 -21.08 -3.13
N GLN A 48 2.95 -20.57 -4.15
CA GLN A 48 1.57 -20.93 -4.48
C GLN A 48 1.56 -22.24 -5.28
N LEU A 49 0.93 -23.27 -4.72
CA LEU A 49 0.79 -24.59 -5.35
C LEU A 49 -0.45 -24.65 -6.24
N LYS A 50 -1.55 -24.04 -5.75
CA LYS A 50 -2.86 -23.92 -6.41
C LYS A 50 -3.52 -22.62 -5.93
N PRO A 51 -4.57 -22.12 -6.58
CA PRO A 51 -5.30 -20.92 -6.10
C PRO A 51 -5.79 -21.02 -4.65
N SER A 52 -6.02 -22.24 -4.15
CA SER A 52 -6.48 -22.51 -2.79
C SER A 52 -5.40 -23.02 -1.83
N LYS A 53 -4.11 -23.06 -2.24
CA LYS A 53 -3.06 -23.71 -1.43
C LYS A 53 -1.70 -23.04 -1.55
N LEU A 54 -1.16 -22.66 -0.40
CA LEU A 54 0.20 -22.10 -0.27
C LEU A 54 1.12 -23.09 0.46
N LEU A 55 2.37 -23.11 0.05
CA LEU A 55 3.48 -23.78 0.74
C LEU A 55 4.42 -22.72 1.30
N ILE A 56 4.66 -22.78 2.59
CA ILE A 56 5.61 -21.94 3.31
C ILE A 56 6.76 -22.81 3.76
N LYS A 57 7.98 -22.39 3.45
CA LYS A 57 9.23 -22.98 3.98
C LYS A 57 9.94 -21.90 4.79
N CYS A 58 10.33 -22.21 6.04
CA CYS A 58 11.04 -21.27 6.88
C CYS A 58 12.09 -21.98 7.73
N LEU A 59 13.27 -21.36 7.85
CA LEU A 59 14.38 -21.83 8.68
C LEU A 59 14.21 -21.29 10.12
N THR A 60 13.17 -21.68 10.81
CA THR A 60 12.90 -21.36 12.22
C THR A 60 11.96 -22.40 12.82
N ASP A 61 12.04 -22.60 14.14
CA ASP A 61 11.20 -23.52 14.91
C ASP A 61 10.01 -22.82 15.60
N GLN A 62 9.59 -21.66 15.10
CA GLN A 62 8.48 -20.89 15.64
C GLN A 62 7.26 -20.86 14.70
N PRO A 63 6.53 -21.98 14.54
CA PRO A 63 5.47 -22.10 13.52
C PRO A 63 4.34 -21.07 13.70
N LYS A 64 3.92 -20.79 14.93
CA LYS A 64 2.86 -19.80 15.21
C LYS A 64 3.25 -18.39 14.76
N LEU A 65 4.51 -18.01 14.98
CA LEU A 65 5.04 -16.71 14.59
C LEU A 65 5.12 -16.60 13.06
N VAL A 66 5.64 -17.64 12.39
CA VAL A 66 5.73 -17.68 10.92
C VAL A 66 4.35 -17.63 10.29
N LYS A 67 3.39 -18.43 10.80
CA LYS A 67 2.00 -18.40 10.31
C LYS A 67 1.42 -17.00 10.41
N LYS A 68 1.50 -16.37 11.57
CA LYS A 68 1.00 -15.01 11.79
C LYS A 68 1.67 -13.99 10.85
N LEU A 69 3.01 -14.05 10.69
CA LEU A 69 3.74 -13.16 9.79
C LEU A 69 3.24 -13.31 8.34
N VAL A 70 3.13 -14.56 7.88
CA VAL A 70 2.69 -14.88 6.51
C VAL A 70 1.25 -14.43 6.29
N GLU A 71 0.34 -14.68 7.25
CA GLU A 71 -1.05 -14.21 7.16
C GLU A 71 -1.14 -12.69 6.93
N TYR A 72 -0.28 -11.91 7.59
CA TYR A 72 -0.23 -10.46 7.41
C TYR A 72 0.43 -10.07 6.08
N GLU A 73 1.60 -10.60 5.78
CA GLU A 73 2.38 -10.20 4.61
C GLU A 73 1.81 -10.71 3.29
N LEU A 74 0.87 -11.65 3.33
CA LEU A 74 0.10 -12.11 2.18
C LEU A 74 -1.31 -11.53 2.10
N GLY A 75 -1.73 -10.72 3.08
CA GLY A 75 -3.08 -10.16 3.10
C GLY A 75 -4.16 -11.16 3.49
N LEU A 76 -3.83 -12.28 4.13
CA LEU A 76 -4.79 -13.29 4.61
C LEU A 76 -5.43 -12.91 5.96
N TRP A 77 -5.13 -11.73 6.48
CA TRP A 77 -5.66 -11.17 7.73
C TRP A 77 -7.08 -10.59 7.58
N HIS A 78 -7.61 -10.54 6.37
CA HIS A 78 -8.97 -10.10 6.05
C HIS A 78 -9.64 -11.07 5.07
N GLU A 79 -10.97 -11.07 5.08
CA GLU A 79 -11.78 -11.82 4.12
C GLU A 79 -11.52 -11.34 2.67
N PRO A 80 -11.83 -12.19 1.66
CA PRO A 80 -11.85 -11.74 0.27
C PRO A 80 -12.67 -10.46 0.10
N PHE A 81 -12.13 -9.48 -0.59
CA PHE A 81 -12.85 -8.21 -0.81
C PHE A 81 -14.09 -8.39 -1.68
N GLU A 82 -14.09 -9.42 -2.51
CA GLU A 82 -15.21 -9.85 -3.33
C GLU A 82 -16.49 -10.08 -2.50
N HIS A 83 -16.34 -10.61 -1.26
CA HIS A 83 -17.45 -10.80 -0.31
C HIS A 83 -18.07 -9.48 0.19
N GLY A 84 -17.35 -8.38 0.09
CA GLY A 84 -17.82 -7.05 0.50
C GLY A 84 -18.60 -6.30 -0.59
N LEU A 85 -18.55 -6.76 -1.84
CA LEU A 85 -19.14 -6.05 -2.98
C LEU A 85 -20.66 -5.99 -2.92
N ASP A 86 -21.30 -6.98 -2.32
CA ASP A 86 -22.76 -7.05 -2.19
C ASP A 86 -23.36 -5.94 -1.32
N LYS A 87 -22.57 -5.37 -0.43
CA LYS A 87 -22.97 -4.27 0.46
C LYS A 87 -22.94 -2.90 -0.22
N LEU A 88 -22.45 -2.81 -1.46
CA LEU A 88 -22.32 -1.56 -2.18
C LEU A 88 -23.58 -1.16 -2.94
N PRO A 89 -23.82 0.15 -3.17
CA PRO A 89 -24.86 0.62 -4.06
C PRO A 89 -24.74 0.01 -5.47
N ARG A 90 -25.87 -0.35 -6.09
CA ARG A 90 -25.91 -1.07 -7.37
C ARG A 90 -25.02 -0.46 -8.47
N SER A 91 -25.03 0.87 -8.59
CA SER A 91 -24.23 1.59 -9.60
C SER A 91 -22.71 1.47 -9.42
N VAL A 92 -22.26 1.37 -8.17
CA VAL A 92 -20.85 1.19 -7.83
C VAL A 92 -20.47 -0.28 -7.92
N ARG A 93 -21.33 -1.16 -7.40
CA ARG A 93 -21.15 -2.61 -7.38
C ARG A 93 -20.93 -3.17 -8.77
N SER A 94 -21.74 -2.80 -9.78
CA SER A 94 -21.60 -3.31 -11.14
C SER A 94 -20.20 -3.09 -11.72
N VAL A 95 -19.64 -1.90 -11.52
CA VAL A 95 -18.27 -1.56 -11.95
C VAL A 95 -17.21 -2.35 -11.18
N LEU A 96 -17.36 -2.46 -9.86
CA LEU A 96 -16.35 -3.11 -9.01
C LEU A 96 -16.37 -4.63 -9.15
N VAL A 97 -17.49 -5.26 -9.39
CA VAL A 97 -17.60 -6.71 -9.69
C VAL A 97 -16.81 -7.04 -10.96
N LYS A 98 -16.98 -6.25 -12.04
CA LYS A 98 -16.21 -6.45 -13.28
C LYS A 98 -14.71 -6.22 -13.10
N LEU A 99 -14.33 -5.19 -12.32
CA LEU A 99 -12.93 -5.00 -11.96
C LEU A 99 -12.38 -6.18 -11.16
N ALA A 100 -13.12 -6.69 -10.18
CA ALA A 100 -12.73 -7.84 -9.38
C ALA A 100 -12.52 -9.08 -10.25
N SER A 101 -13.42 -9.32 -11.22
CA SER A 101 -13.30 -10.45 -12.16
C SER A 101 -12.03 -10.40 -13.02
N ALA A 102 -11.51 -9.20 -13.31
CA ALA A 102 -10.24 -9.03 -14.02
C ALA A 102 -9.00 -9.26 -13.14
N TYR A 103 -9.14 -9.26 -11.81
CA TYR A 103 -8.03 -9.39 -10.84
C TYR A 103 -8.45 -10.28 -9.65
N PRO A 104 -8.85 -11.56 -9.91
CA PRO A 104 -9.39 -12.43 -8.89
C PRO A 104 -8.33 -12.78 -7.83
N GLY A 105 -8.74 -12.81 -6.56
CA GLY A 105 -7.88 -13.22 -5.46
C GLY A 105 -6.85 -12.19 -5.02
N LEU A 106 -7.01 -10.92 -5.41
CA LEU A 106 -6.20 -9.80 -4.94
C LEU A 106 -6.45 -9.54 -3.44
N ARG A 107 -5.39 -9.51 -2.65
CA ARG A 107 -5.41 -9.19 -1.22
C ARG A 107 -4.57 -7.96 -0.91
N LEU A 108 -4.64 -7.47 0.35
CA LEU A 108 -3.84 -6.35 0.86
C LEU A 108 -2.76 -6.84 1.82
N PRO A 109 -1.54 -7.09 1.35
CA PRO A 109 -0.38 -7.38 2.19
C PRO A 109 -0.04 -6.22 3.11
N ILE A 110 0.26 -6.52 4.37
CA ILE A 110 0.81 -5.56 5.33
C ILE A 110 1.99 -6.17 6.06
N SER A 111 3.01 -5.37 6.39
CA SER A 111 4.14 -5.84 7.19
C SER A 111 4.24 -5.08 8.50
N TYR A 112 3.87 -5.74 9.59
CA TYR A 112 3.92 -5.17 10.94
C TYR A 112 5.29 -5.35 11.63
N ARG A 113 6.23 -6.05 10.98
CA ARG A 113 7.59 -6.26 11.49
C ARG A 113 8.63 -5.41 10.78
N ASP A 114 8.39 -5.03 9.52
CA ASP A 114 9.37 -4.38 8.66
C ASP A 114 8.99 -2.93 8.32
N GLN A 115 8.39 -2.19 9.28
CA GLN A 115 7.83 -0.87 9.06
C GLN A 115 8.83 0.13 8.48
N PHE A 116 10.09 0.10 8.94
CA PHE A 116 11.14 0.99 8.41
C PHE A 116 11.49 0.65 6.96
N TYR A 117 11.53 -0.64 6.60
CA TYR A 117 11.74 -1.09 5.22
C TYR A 117 10.59 -0.63 4.32
N ILE A 118 9.35 -0.81 4.79
CA ILE A 118 8.15 -0.35 4.07
C ILE A 118 8.15 1.17 3.92
N PHE A 119 8.54 1.92 4.96
CA PHE A 119 8.64 3.38 4.88
C PHE A 119 9.64 3.83 3.82
N VAL A 120 10.82 3.22 3.77
CA VAL A 120 11.83 3.48 2.73
C VAL A 120 11.25 3.24 1.34
N ALA A 121 10.60 2.10 1.10
CA ALA A 121 10.01 1.78 -0.20
C ALA A 121 8.90 2.78 -0.60
N VAL A 122 8.05 3.18 0.35
CA VAL A 122 6.99 4.19 0.15
C VAL A 122 7.59 5.54 -0.22
N VAL A 123 8.61 6.00 0.49
CA VAL A 123 9.28 7.28 0.22
C VAL A 123 9.93 7.27 -1.16
N LEU A 124 10.65 6.22 -1.50
CA LEU A 124 11.29 6.05 -2.81
C LEU A 124 10.28 6.01 -3.97
N SER A 125 9.03 5.61 -3.72
CA SER A 125 7.97 5.55 -4.74
C SER A 125 7.48 6.92 -5.20
N ARG A 126 7.92 8.00 -4.57
CA ARG A 126 7.50 9.36 -4.92
C ARG A 126 7.93 9.71 -6.35
N ARG A 127 6.96 9.82 -7.28
CA ARG A 127 7.21 10.13 -8.70
C ARG A 127 8.25 9.20 -9.36
N ALA A 128 8.33 7.96 -8.94
CA ALA A 128 9.22 6.95 -9.50
C ALA A 128 8.45 5.71 -9.93
N ASN A 129 8.93 5.06 -10.99
CA ASN A 129 8.39 3.76 -11.39
C ASN A 129 8.85 2.71 -10.37
N TYR A 130 7.87 2.00 -9.77
CA TYR A 130 8.11 1.09 -8.67
C TYR A 130 9.04 -0.07 -9.07
N ASP A 131 8.73 -0.79 -10.15
CA ASP A 131 9.51 -1.97 -10.56
C ASP A 131 10.89 -1.59 -11.09
N ARG A 132 10.97 -0.51 -11.91
CA ARG A 132 12.21 -0.11 -12.57
C ARG A 132 13.21 0.52 -11.62
N TRP A 133 12.74 1.34 -10.68
CA TRP A 133 13.62 2.17 -9.85
C TRP A 133 13.53 1.85 -8.37
N VAL A 134 12.31 1.82 -7.79
CA VAL A 134 12.14 1.67 -6.34
C VAL A 134 12.69 0.35 -5.86
N LEU A 135 12.30 -0.77 -6.46
CA LEU A 135 12.82 -2.09 -6.10
C LEU A 135 14.35 -2.20 -6.27
N LYS A 136 14.91 -1.55 -7.30
CA LYS A 136 16.36 -1.52 -7.51
C LYS A 136 17.08 -0.75 -6.40
N TRP A 137 16.56 0.41 -5.99
CA TRP A 137 17.11 1.19 -4.88
C TRP A 137 16.96 0.45 -3.55
N CYS A 138 15.81 -0.12 -3.28
CA CYS A 138 15.58 -0.96 -2.09
C CYS A 138 16.61 -2.09 -2.00
N LYS A 139 16.81 -2.87 -3.08
CA LYS A 139 17.83 -3.94 -3.11
C LYS A 139 19.24 -3.44 -2.80
N ARG A 140 19.62 -2.25 -3.29
CA ARG A 140 20.93 -1.65 -2.98
C ARG A 140 21.01 -1.22 -1.53
N ILE A 141 19.96 -0.61 -0.98
CA ILE A 141 19.90 -0.21 0.43
C ILE A 141 20.01 -1.44 1.33
N TRP A 142 19.24 -2.50 1.05
CA TRP A 142 19.28 -3.71 1.85
C TRP A 142 20.67 -4.36 1.86
N ARG A 143 21.37 -4.37 0.74
CA ARG A 143 22.75 -4.88 0.65
C ARG A 143 23.77 -4.03 1.42
N LEU A 144 23.64 -2.71 1.40
CA LEU A 144 24.58 -1.79 2.04
C LEU A 144 24.39 -1.68 3.54
N TYR A 145 23.15 -1.74 4.01
CA TYR A 145 22.82 -1.47 5.41
C TYR A 145 22.36 -2.71 6.20
N ASP A 146 22.19 -3.85 5.56
CA ASP A 146 21.96 -5.20 6.15
C ASP A 146 21.22 -5.16 7.50
N GLY A 147 19.99 -4.71 7.51
CA GLY A 147 19.14 -4.60 8.70
C GLY A 147 19.46 -3.43 9.63
N ARG A 148 20.52 -2.66 9.39
CA ARG A 148 20.91 -1.47 10.18
C ARG A 148 20.38 -0.20 9.52
N LEU A 149 19.07 -0.12 9.30
CA LEU A 149 18.45 1.02 8.59
C LEU A 149 18.62 2.35 9.33
N GLU A 150 18.83 2.33 10.65
CA GLU A 150 19.16 3.52 11.43
C GLU A 150 20.45 4.18 10.94
N ALA A 151 21.42 3.40 10.44
CA ALA A 151 22.65 3.94 9.87
C ALA A 151 22.39 4.81 8.63
N LEU A 152 21.31 4.54 7.89
CA LEU A 152 20.90 5.34 6.73
C LEU A 152 20.55 6.80 7.08
N ILE A 153 20.20 7.08 8.35
CA ILE A 153 19.89 8.43 8.82
C ILE A 153 21.13 9.34 8.81
N ASN A 154 22.30 8.75 9.04
CA ASN A 154 23.57 9.44 9.08
C ASN A 154 24.36 9.27 7.76
N ALA A 155 23.78 8.62 6.74
CA ALA A 155 24.44 8.41 5.47
C ALA A 155 24.74 9.75 4.79
N ASP A 156 25.97 9.91 4.36
CA ASP A 156 26.42 11.07 3.62
C ASP A 156 26.00 11.03 2.13
N ARG A 157 26.30 12.09 1.41
CA ARG A 157 25.94 12.19 -0.01
C ARG A 157 26.66 11.14 -0.87
N SER A 158 27.88 10.77 -0.53
CA SER A 158 28.66 9.78 -1.29
C SER A 158 28.07 8.39 -1.15
N GLU A 159 27.70 8.00 0.06
CA GLU A 159 27.03 6.75 0.37
C GLU A 159 25.66 6.66 -0.33
N LEU A 160 24.87 7.73 -0.26
CA LEU A 160 23.57 7.80 -0.94
C LEU A 160 23.70 7.69 -2.47
N THR A 161 24.74 8.28 -3.06
CA THR A 161 24.99 8.19 -4.50
C THR A 161 25.27 6.77 -4.97
N ARG A 162 25.84 5.91 -4.13
CA ARG A 162 26.01 4.47 -4.41
C ARG A 162 24.67 3.73 -4.53
N ILE A 163 23.64 4.22 -3.85
CA ILE A 163 22.26 3.71 -4.00
C ILE A 163 21.66 4.26 -5.29
N GLY A 164 21.75 5.57 -5.49
CA GLY A 164 21.25 6.27 -6.66
C GLY A 164 21.32 7.80 -6.47
N SER A 165 21.46 8.53 -7.55
CA SER A 165 21.56 10.00 -7.56
C SER A 165 20.20 10.73 -7.52
N SER A 166 19.10 10.00 -7.39
CA SER A 166 17.76 10.60 -7.42
C SER A 166 17.44 11.37 -6.12
N TYR A 167 16.63 12.42 -6.25
CA TYR A 167 16.23 13.22 -5.09
C TYR A 167 15.48 12.41 -4.03
N GLN A 168 14.79 11.34 -4.40
CA GLN A 168 14.11 10.43 -3.48
C GLN A 168 15.11 9.76 -2.54
N VAL A 169 16.25 9.30 -3.10
CA VAL A 169 17.33 8.69 -2.33
C VAL A 169 18.00 9.74 -1.42
N MET A 170 18.28 10.93 -1.95
CA MET A 170 18.92 12.01 -1.17
C MET A 170 18.06 12.51 0.01
N LEU A 171 16.74 12.35 -0.07
CA LEU A 171 15.83 12.73 1.02
C LEU A 171 15.64 11.66 2.11
N LEU A 172 16.12 10.43 1.90
CA LEU A 172 15.88 9.34 2.85
C LEU A 172 16.35 9.64 4.28
N PRO A 173 17.57 10.17 4.53
CA PRO A 173 18.02 10.48 5.90
C PRO A 173 17.06 11.41 6.64
N THR A 174 16.67 12.52 5.99
CA THR A 174 15.76 13.51 6.57
C THR A 174 14.39 12.91 6.89
N LEU A 175 13.86 12.07 5.99
CA LEU A 175 12.53 11.48 6.16
C LEU A 175 12.51 10.37 7.21
N LEU A 176 13.56 9.55 7.27
CA LEU A 176 13.73 8.54 8.32
C LEU A 176 13.89 9.18 9.70
N LYS A 177 14.69 10.25 9.80
CA LYS A 177 14.81 11.03 11.04
C LYS A 177 13.45 11.54 11.50
N GLY A 178 12.64 12.13 10.60
CA GLY A 178 11.29 12.59 10.92
C GLY A 178 10.35 11.46 11.37
N LEU A 179 10.45 10.27 10.79
CA LEU A 179 9.68 9.10 11.24
C LEU A 179 10.10 8.67 12.65
N LEU A 180 11.42 8.57 12.92
CA LEU A 180 11.92 8.19 14.24
C LEU A 180 11.52 9.20 15.33
N GLU A 181 11.60 10.49 15.02
CA GLU A 181 11.14 11.54 15.94
C GLU A 181 9.65 11.42 16.23
N ALA A 182 8.81 11.19 15.20
CA ALA A 182 7.38 10.96 15.37
C ALA A 182 7.08 9.74 16.25
N VAL A 183 7.83 8.65 16.05
CA VAL A 183 7.69 7.41 16.83
C VAL A 183 8.19 7.59 18.27
N ARG A 184 9.32 8.28 18.49
CA ARG A 184 9.87 8.56 19.83
C ARG A 184 8.92 9.40 20.68
N CYS A 185 8.29 10.43 20.10
CA CYS A 185 7.31 11.27 20.80
C CYS A 185 6.10 10.49 21.33
N LEU A 186 5.88 9.27 20.85
CA LEU A 186 4.78 8.39 21.26
C LEU A 186 5.22 7.25 22.22
N GLY A 187 6.46 7.26 22.66
CA GLY A 187 7.01 6.18 23.48
C GLY A 187 7.45 4.96 22.69
N GLY A 188 7.66 5.10 21.37
CA GLY A 188 8.22 4.04 20.54
C GLY A 188 7.28 3.47 19.48
N LEU A 189 7.81 2.54 18.68
CA LEU A 189 7.13 1.95 17.53
C LEU A 189 5.85 1.17 17.93
N SER A 190 5.90 0.46 19.06
CA SER A 190 4.73 -0.28 19.56
C SER A 190 3.54 0.64 19.84
N SER A 191 3.79 1.81 20.43
CA SER A 191 2.76 2.81 20.71
C SER A 191 2.24 3.45 19.41
N PHE A 192 3.12 3.73 18.44
CA PHE A 192 2.73 4.22 17.13
C PHE A 192 1.77 3.25 16.41
N LEU A 193 2.07 1.95 16.43
CA LEU A 193 1.26 0.92 15.77
C LEU A 193 -0.09 0.64 16.46
N LYS A 194 -0.30 1.14 17.68
CA LYS A 194 -1.58 1.09 18.40
C LYS A 194 -2.49 2.29 18.13
N LEU A 195 -1.98 3.32 17.44
CA LEU A 195 -2.80 4.48 17.10
C LEU A 195 -3.94 4.11 16.14
N ASP A 196 -5.01 4.91 16.18
CA ASP A 196 -5.97 4.91 15.07
C ASP A 196 -5.24 5.24 13.74
N PRO A 197 -5.49 4.51 12.65
CA PRO A 197 -4.81 4.72 11.37
C PRO A 197 -4.94 6.14 10.83
N ASN A 198 -6.05 6.85 11.06
CA ASN A 198 -6.22 8.24 10.62
C ASN A 198 -5.37 9.19 11.47
N LEU A 199 -5.19 8.90 12.76
CA LEU A 199 -4.30 9.67 13.65
C LEU A 199 -2.83 9.44 13.26
N ALA A 200 -2.41 8.20 13.07
CA ALA A 200 -1.07 7.85 12.59
C ALA A 200 -0.74 8.58 11.28
N ARG A 201 -1.68 8.58 10.34
CA ARG A 201 -1.60 9.30 9.07
C ARG A 201 -1.42 10.81 9.26
N ALA A 202 -2.26 11.46 10.05
CA ALA A 202 -2.19 12.89 10.30
C ALA A 202 -0.86 13.28 10.97
N LEU A 203 -0.40 12.48 11.93
CA LEU A 203 0.86 12.66 12.64
C LEU A 203 2.06 12.60 11.67
N LEU A 204 2.11 11.61 10.79
CA LEU A 204 3.16 11.50 9.78
C LEU A 204 3.20 12.72 8.86
N ILE A 205 2.04 13.19 8.39
CA ILE A 205 1.95 14.39 7.55
C ILE A 205 2.44 15.64 8.29
N LYS A 206 2.12 15.75 9.59
CA LYS A 206 2.48 16.89 10.43
C LYS A 206 3.96 16.89 10.80
N ARG A 207 4.51 15.74 11.21
CA ARG A 207 5.87 15.62 11.79
C ARG A 207 6.94 15.33 10.74
N CYS A 208 6.66 14.57 9.70
CA CYS A 208 7.65 14.22 8.70
C CYS A 208 7.65 15.25 7.55
N LYS A 209 8.64 16.15 7.57
CA LYS A 209 8.84 17.13 6.48
C LYS A 209 9.01 16.38 5.15
N GLY A 210 8.20 16.68 4.14
CA GLY A 210 8.25 16.01 2.83
C GLY A 210 7.26 14.85 2.66
N ILE A 211 6.63 14.35 3.73
CA ILE A 211 5.51 13.41 3.64
C ILE A 211 4.21 14.18 3.38
N GLY A 212 3.50 13.76 2.33
CA GLY A 212 2.16 14.24 1.98
C GLY A 212 1.11 13.15 2.14
N PRO A 213 -0.18 13.47 1.87
CA PRO A 213 -1.29 12.55 2.08
C PRO A 213 -1.10 11.18 1.39
N LYS A 214 -0.70 11.16 0.11
CA LYS A 214 -0.50 9.90 -0.65
C LYS A 214 0.54 8.99 0.00
N LEU A 215 1.70 9.52 0.40
CA LEU A 215 2.76 8.70 1.00
C LEU A 215 2.37 8.22 2.40
N SER A 216 1.74 9.10 3.20
CA SER A 216 1.25 8.74 4.52
C SER A 216 0.16 7.66 4.43
N ASP A 217 -0.82 7.82 3.54
CA ASP A 217 -1.86 6.82 3.30
C ASP A 217 -1.26 5.50 2.81
N SER A 218 -0.28 5.53 1.91
CA SER A 218 0.40 4.32 1.41
C SER A 218 1.15 3.58 2.52
N PHE A 219 1.85 4.30 3.39
CA PHE A 219 2.55 3.70 4.52
C PHE A 219 1.56 3.08 5.51
N VAL A 220 0.53 3.83 5.92
CA VAL A 220 -0.49 3.33 6.85
C VAL A 220 -1.20 2.11 6.29
N LEU A 221 -1.62 2.12 5.01
CA LEU A 221 -2.23 0.95 4.36
C LEU A 221 -1.32 -0.29 4.36
N SER A 222 0.00 -0.10 4.32
CA SER A 222 0.97 -1.20 4.24
C SER A 222 1.46 -1.72 5.59
N VAL A 223 1.12 -1.05 6.71
CA VAL A 223 1.59 -1.49 8.05
C VAL A 223 0.48 -1.63 9.09
N PHE A 224 -0.71 -1.07 8.83
CA PHE A 224 -1.86 -1.17 9.72
C PHE A 224 -2.96 -2.06 9.10
N LYS A 225 -3.76 -2.70 9.93
CA LYS A 225 -5.02 -3.35 9.50
C LYS A 225 -6.08 -2.27 9.22
N ALA A 226 -5.90 -1.51 8.15
CA ALA A 226 -6.73 -0.35 7.83
C ALA A 226 -7.17 -0.35 6.36
N PRO A 227 -8.03 -1.30 5.94
CA PRO A 227 -8.40 -1.47 4.54
C PRO A 227 -9.24 -0.30 3.99
N HIS A 228 -9.80 0.54 4.86
CA HIS A 228 -10.51 1.77 4.49
C HIS A 228 -9.59 2.94 4.07
N ILE A 229 -8.29 2.85 4.28
CA ILE A 229 -7.34 3.90 3.89
C ILE A 229 -7.12 3.88 2.38
N ILE A 230 -7.24 5.06 1.75
CA ILE A 230 -7.16 5.21 0.30
C ILE A 230 -6.01 6.14 -0.08
N PRO A 231 -4.85 5.63 -0.47
CA PRO A 231 -3.80 6.43 -1.09
C PRO A 231 -4.26 6.97 -2.45
N CYS A 232 -4.44 8.29 -2.57
CA CYS A 232 -4.88 8.89 -3.83
C CYS A 232 -3.69 9.11 -4.76
N ASP A 233 -3.43 8.16 -5.63
CA ASP A 233 -2.45 8.26 -6.70
C ASP A 233 -3.08 8.62 -8.06
N VAL A 234 -2.26 8.82 -9.07
CA VAL A 234 -2.72 9.16 -10.40
C VAL A 234 -3.56 8.05 -11.04
N HIS A 235 -3.25 6.77 -10.74
CA HIS A 235 -3.97 5.63 -11.30
C HIS A 235 -5.39 5.54 -10.72
N LEU A 236 -5.52 5.67 -9.39
CA LEU A 236 -6.83 5.71 -8.73
C LEU A 236 -7.70 6.82 -9.32
N VAL A 237 -7.17 8.03 -9.40
CA VAL A 237 -7.95 9.19 -9.89
C VAL A 237 -8.35 8.99 -11.35
N THR A 238 -7.42 8.57 -12.21
CA THR A 238 -7.69 8.35 -13.65
C THR A 238 -8.72 7.26 -13.86
N VAL A 239 -8.54 6.10 -13.24
CA VAL A 239 -9.45 4.95 -13.42
C VAL A 239 -10.81 5.25 -12.82
N ALA A 240 -10.87 5.75 -11.58
CA ALA A 240 -12.15 6.06 -10.93
C ALA A 240 -12.95 7.15 -11.65
N SER A 241 -12.27 8.16 -12.23
CA SER A 241 -12.90 9.18 -13.06
C SER A 241 -13.51 8.58 -14.32
N ARG A 242 -12.72 7.82 -15.09
CA ARG A 242 -13.17 7.21 -16.35
C ARG A 242 -14.27 6.16 -16.17
N MET A 243 -14.30 5.51 -15.02
CA MET A 243 -15.37 4.56 -14.65
C MET A 243 -16.59 5.24 -14.02
N GLY A 244 -16.58 6.56 -13.87
CA GLY A 244 -17.72 7.30 -13.31
C GLY A 244 -17.86 7.18 -11.78
N LEU A 245 -16.88 6.60 -11.06
CA LEU A 245 -16.92 6.43 -9.60
C LEU A 245 -16.79 7.76 -8.84
N ILE A 246 -16.17 8.78 -9.45
CA ILE A 246 -15.99 10.09 -8.81
C ILE A 246 -17.08 11.09 -9.23
N GLY A 247 -17.87 10.77 -10.25
CA GLY A 247 -18.87 11.66 -10.83
C GLY A 247 -18.24 12.81 -11.61
N GLU A 248 -19.07 13.65 -12.24
CA GLU A 248 -18.67 14.77 -13.10
C GLU A 248 -18.23 16.01 -12.29
N ALA A 249 -18.59 16.08 -11.02
CA ALA A 249 -18.25 17.22 -10.19
C ALA A 249 -16.75 17.39 -10.02
N LYS A 250 -16.27 18.64 -10.14
CA LYS A 250 -14.86 19.01 -9.95
C LYS A 250 -14.34 18.55 -8.60
N VAL A 251 -13.54 17.49 -8.55
CA VAL A 251 -12.98 16.94 -7.33
C VAL A 251 -11.62 17.51 -7.02
N LYS A 252 -11.30 17.63 -5.73
CA LYS A 252 -10.01 18.12 -5.23
C LYS A 252 -9.19 16.94 -4.69
N LEU A 253 -7.89 16.96 -4.95
CA LEU A 253 -6.97 16.00 -4.36
C LEU A 253 -6.76 16.30 -2.87
N PRO A 254 -6.43 15.28 -2.04
CA PRO A 254 -6.01 15.48 -0.65
C PRO A 254 -4.81 16.44 -0.58
N SER A 255 -4.86 17.41 0.32
CA SER A 255 -3.80 18.41 0.50
C SER A 255 -3.12 18.29 1.85
N LYS A 256 -1.80 18.54 1.91
CA LYS A 256 -1.02 18.47 3.16
C LYS A 256 -1.57 19.37 4.27
N PRO A 257 -1.91 20.65 4.03
CA PRO A 257 -2.40 21.55 5.09
C PRO A 257 -3.68 21.06 5.76
N LEU A 258 -4.59 20.45 5.01
CA LEU A 258 -5.82 19.91 5.56
C LEU A 258 -5.60 18.54 6.20
N CYS A 259 -4.96 17.63 5.49
CA CYS A 259 -4.80 16.26 5.94
C CYS A 259 -3.89 16.07 7.16
N SER A 260 -3.15 17.10 7.56
CA SER A 260 -2.38 17.14 8.83
C SER A 260 -3.20 17.57 10.04
N LYS A 261 -4.41 18.11 9.84
CA LYS A 261 -5.24 18.70 10.89
C LYS A 261 -6.63 18.08 11.01
N TYR A 262 -7.09 17.39 9.94
CA TYR A 262 -8.46 16.94 9.80
C TYR A 262 -8.54 15.47 9.38
N VAL A 263 -9.64 14.83 9.73
CA VAL A 263 -10.03 13.48 9.28
C VAL A 263 -11.18 13.53 8.28
N CYS A 264 -11.49 12.41 7.62
CA CYS A 264 -12.43 12.39 6.50
C CYS A 264 -13.87 12.02 6.88
N SER A 265 -14.14 11.62 8.13
CA SER A 265 -15.46 11.21 8.59
C SER A 265 -15.69 11.50 10.07
N GLU A 266 -16.94 11.57 10.49
CA GLU A 266 -17.35 11.72 11.90
C GLU A 266 -16.85 10.55 12.75
N LYS A 267 -16.93 9.29 12.24
CA LYS A 267 -16.37 8.12 12.91
C LYS A 267 -14.88 8.29 13.20
N ALA A 268 -14.09 8.76 12.23
CA ALA A 268 -12.67 9.02 12.44
C ALA A 268 -12.43 10.20 13.38
N SER A 269 -13.31 11.22 13.38
CA SER A 269 -13.25 12.35 14.30
C SER A 269 -13.44 11.91 15.75
N SER A 270 -14.44 11.10 16.03
CA SER A 270 -14.70 10.58 17.39
C SER A 270 -13.54 9.73 17.94
N LEU A 271 -12.87 8.94 17.07
CA LEU A 271 -11.74 8.11 17.46
C LEU A 271 -10.43 8.89 17.66
N THR A 272 -10.22 9.95 16.87
CA THR A 272 -8.93 10.67 16.83
C THR A 272 -8.95 12.00 17.58
N ARG A 273 -10.14 12.52 17.90
CA ARG A 273 -10.38 13.89 18.41
C ARG A 273 -9.91 14.98 17.42
N LEU A 274 -9.66 14.65 16.17
CA LEU A 274 -9.39 15.62 15.12
C LEU A 274 -10.69 16.01 14.43
N PRO A 275 -10.89 17.29 14.08
CA PRO A 275 -12.12 17.75 13.44
C PRO A 275 -12.27 17.16 12.03
N VAL A 276 -13.51 17.06 11.57
CA VAL A 276 -13.83 16.63 10.21
C VAL A 276 -13.40 17.69 9.20
N CYS A 277 -12.82 17.23 8.09
CA CYS A 277 -12.30 18.11 7.05
C CYS A 277 -13.43 18.91 6.37
N PRO A 278 -13.31 20.25 6.25
CA PRO A 278 -14.32 21.09 5.60
C PRO A 278 -14.46 20.80 4.08
N ARG A 279 -13.54 20.01 3.47
CA ARG A 279 -13.57 19.63 2.06
C ARG A 279 -14.02 18.19 1.80
N THR A 280 -14.69 17.54 2.75
CA THR A 280 -15.13 16.14 2.59
C THR A 280 -16.04 15.93 1.38
N SER A 281 -16.91 16.88 1.04
CA SER A 281 -17.82 16.81 -0.11
C SER A 281 -17.09 16.87 -1.46
N SER A 282 -16.00 17.64 -1.55
CA SER A 282 -15.24 17.87 -2.79
C SER A 282 -13.93 17.06 -2.88
N CYS A 283 -13.50 16.39 -1.81
CA CYS A 283 -12.25 15.63 -1.79
C CYS A 283 -12.46 14.21 -2.37
N VAL A 284 -11.66 13.84 -3.38
CA VAL A 284 -11.73 12.51 -4.01
C VAL A 284 -11.57 11.37 -2.99
N ARG A 285 -10.62 11.49 -2.05
CA ARG A 285 -10.39 10.49 -1.00
C ARG A 285 -11.61 10.28 -0.14
N SER A 286 -12.19 11.36 0.36
CA SER A 286 -13.36 11.31 1.24
C SER A 286 -14.60 10.78 0.51
N ARG A 287 -14.79 11.15 -0.76
CA ARG A 287 -15.91 10.64 -1.58
C ARG A 287 -15.80 9.14 -1.80
N LEU A 288 -14.64 8.66 -2.24
CA LEU A 288 -14.40 7.24 -2.44
C LEU A 288 -14.50 6.45 -1.13
N GLN A 289 -13.94 6.96 -0.03
CA GLN A 289 -14.03 6.30 1.29
C GLN A 289 -15.48 6.14 1.77
N ARG A 290 -16.33 7.15 1.60
CA ARG A 290 -17.76 7.03 1.91
C ARG A 290 -18.49 6.03 1.03
N MET A 291 -18.08 5.92 -0.24
CA MET A 291 -18.71 5.05 -1.22
C MET A 291 -18.38 3.57 -0.99
N VAL A 292 -17.10 3.26 -0.71
CA VAL A 292 -16.63 1.86 -0.70
C VAL A 292 -16.20 1.37 0.70
N GLY A 293 -16.15 2.24 1.70
CA GLY A 293 -15.81 1.88 3.09
C GLY A 293 -14.52 1.08 3.21
N GLU A 294 -14.63 -0.12 3.76
CA GLU A 294 -13.49 -1.03 3.99
C GLU A 294 -12.87 -1.59 2.69
N LEU A 295 -13.49 -1.38 1.54
CA LEU A 295 -12.91 -1.74 0.24
C LEU A 295 -11.96 -0.68 -0.31
N GLY A 296 -11.67 0.39 0.43
CA GLY A 296 -10.89 1.54 -0.04
C GLY A 296 -9.48 1.21 -0.51
N GLY A 297 -8.71 0.48 0.30
CA GLY A 297 -7.36 0.04 -0.03
C GLY A 297 -7.34 -0.94 -1.20
N TRP A 298 -8.30 -1.86 -1.25
CA TRP A 298 -8.48 -2.76 -2.39
C TRP A 298 -8.80 -2.00 -3.67
N LEU A 299 -9.73 -1.04 -3.62
CA LEU A 299 -10.05 -0.17 -4.77
C LEU A 299 -8.80 0.55 -5.27
N GLN A 300 -7.99 1.10 -4.38
CA GLN A 300 -6.73 1.76 -4.77
C GLN A 300 -5.78 0.78 -5.45
N THR A 301 -5.60 -0.42 -4.90
CA THR A 301 -4.68 -1.42 -5.43
C THR A 301 -5.13 -1.95 -6.79
N ILE A 302 -6.41 -2.26 -6.95
CA ILE A 302 -6.96 -2.76 -8.23
C ILE A 302 -6.93 -1.68 -9.31
N THR A 303 -7.21 -0.43 -8.97
CA THR A 303 -7.10 0.70 -9.91
C THR A 303 -5.67 1.01 -10.29
N TYR A 304 -4.70 0.81 -9.39
CA TYR A 304 -3.28 0.89 -9.70
C TYR A 304 -2.87 -0.18 -10.73
N LEU A 305 -3.27 -1.43 -10.52
CA LEU A 305 -3.02 -2.52 -11.47
C LEU A 305 -3.65 -2.23 -12.83
N HIS A 306 -4.91 -1.85 -12.84
CA HIS A 306 -5.66 -1.54 -14.05
C HIS A 306 -5.09 -0.32 -14.79
N GLY A 307 -4.73 0.74 -14.06
CA GLY A 307 -4.12 1.94 -14.61
C GLY A 307 -2.75 1.70 -15.24
N ARG A 308 -1.96 0.78 -14.67
CA ARG A 308 -0.67 0.38 -15.25
C ARG A 308 -0.81 -0.46 -16.50
N SER A 309 -1.73 -1.40 -16.48
CA SER A 309 -1.90 -2.38 -17.56
C SER A 309 -2.64 -1.81 -18.76
N TYR A 310 -3.74 -1.10 -18.53
CA TYR A 310 -4.68 -0.67 -19.55
C TYR A 310 -4.98 0.83 -19.54
N CYS A 311 -5.40 1.38 -18.39
CA CYS A 311 -6.01 2.70 -18.28
C CYS A 311 -4.97 3.78 -17.95
N ARG A 312 -3.93 3.89 -18.77
CA ARG A 312 -2.87 4.92 -18.61
C ARG A 312 -3.45 6.32 -18.82
N THR A 313 -2.90 7.32 -18.16
CA THR A 313 -3.30 8.73 -18.33
C THR A 313 -3.11 9.17 -19.78
N LEU A 314 -1.94 8.88 -20.34
CA LEU A 314 -1.62 9.09 -21.75
C LEU A 314 -1.63 7.74 -22.48
N ARG A 315 -2.23 7.69 -23.67
CA ARG A 315 -2.29 6.50 -24.54
C ARG A 315 -2.87 5.27 -23.82
N PRO A 316 -4.12 5.30 -23.36
CA PRO A 316 -4.77 4.13 -22.76
C PRO A 316 -4.96 3.01 -23.80
N LYS A 317 -4.87 1.76 -23.35
CA LYS A 317 -5.04 0.57 -24.20
C LYS A 317 -6.50 0.12 -24.20
N CYS A 318 -7.42 0.98 -24.68
CA CYS A 318 -8.86 0.73 -24.62
C CYS A 318 -9.30 -0.51 -25.40
N ASN A 319 -8.62 -0.84 -26.53
CA ASN A 319 -9.01 -1.97 -27.39
C ASN A 319 -8.91 -3.34 -26.71
N VAL A 320 -8.00 -3.48 -25.73
CA VAL A 320 -7.79 -4.72 -24.98
C VAL A 320 -8.15 -4.59 -23.50
N CYS A 321 -8.84 -3.51 -23.13
CA CYS A 321 -9.24 -3.25 -21.75
C CYS A 321 -10.44 -4.10 -21.35
N PRO A 322 -10.39 -4.87 -20.25
CA PRO A 322 -11.51 -5.69 -19.80
C PRO A 322 -12.74 -4.86 -19.36
N MET A 323 -12.53 -3.54 -19.11
CA MET A 323 -13.59 -2.61 -18.72
C MET A 323 -14.12 -1.76 -19.89
N ARG A 324 -13.79 -2.11 -21.13
CA ARG A 324 -14.09 -1.29 -22.32
C ARG A 324 -15.57 -0.92 -22.43
N GLU A 325 -16.44 -1.88 -22.22
CA GLU A 325 -17.90 -1.70 -22.43
C GLU A 325 -18.55 -0.78 -21.38
N ASP A 326 -18.04 -0.80 -20.13
CA ASP A 326 -18.58 -0.03 -19.01
C ASP A 326 -17.87 1.30 -18.79
N CYS A 327 -16.83 1.59 -19.57
CA CYS A 327 -16.03 2.79 -19.41
C CYS A 327 -16.76 4.02 -19.95
N LYS A 328 -17.07 4.99 -19.07
CA LYS A 328 -17.73 6.27 -19.43
C LYS A 328 -16.76 7.25 -20.07
N GLY A 329 -15.46 7.13 -19.79
CA GLY A 329 -14.42 8.05 -20.28
C GLY A 329 -13.63 7.47 -21.45
N ARG A 330 -14.30 6.89 -22.46
CA ARG A 330 -13.64 6.52 -23.72
C ARG A 330 -13.11 7.78 -24.39
N PRO A 331 -11.82 7.79 -24.87
CA PRO A 331 -11.35 8.89 -25.70
C PRO A 331 -12.09 8.93 -27.04
#